data_90081b9d0d711e11919487aec17c48d4
#
_entry.id   90081b9d0d711e11919487aec17c48d4
#
_cell.length_a   1.000
_cell.length_b   1.000
_cell.length_c   1.000
_cell.angle_alpha   90.00
_cell.angle_beta   90.00
_cell.angle_gamma   90.00
#
_symmetry.space_group_name_H-M   'P 1'
#
loop_
_entity.id
_entity.type
_entity.pdbx_description
1 polymer ?
#
loop_
_entity_poly.entity_id
_entity_poly.type
_entity_poly.pdbx_seq_one_letter_code
_entity_poly.pdbx_strand_id
1 'polypeptide(L)'
;MADSFLVVQRIYNKTSCKRVIHCILSFSKEERHSPKQYLRYGYMFMGFFEPGTQYIFALHVKDNFGNSCYPHIHFVINPINSITGKRLSIDKTMLYFLHEYINRIFEGNTDFKNFPEKFV
;
A
#
# COMPACT_ATOMS: atom_id res chain seq x y z
N MET A 1 6.46 -6.68 -12.68
CA MET A 1 5.47 -5.92 -11.88
C MET A 1 5.52 -4.45 -12.19
N ALA A 2 6.68 -3.79 -12.00
CA ALA A 2 6.80 -2.38 -12.38
C ALA A 2 6.51 -2.16 -13.87
N ASP A 3 6.86 -3.12 -14.72
CA ASP A 3 6.57 -3.06 -16.15
C ASP A 3 5.08 -3.05 -16.45
N SER A 4 4.27 -3.81 -15.69
CA SER A 4 2.82 -3.81 -15.90
C SER A 4 2.19 -2.48 -15.47
N PHE A 5 2.75 -1.79 -14.46
CA PHE A 5 2.32 -0.45 -14.10
C PHE A 5 2.57 0.53 -15.24
N LEU A 6 3.77 0.47 -15.84
CA LEU A 6 4.13 1.34 -16.94
C LEU A 6 3.26 1.09 -18.18
N VAL A 7 2.91 -0.17 -18.45
CA VAL A 7 2.01 -0.51 -19.56
C VAL A 7 0.67 0.18 -19.40
N VAL A 8 0.07 0.10 -18.20
CA VAL A 8 -1.20 0.76 -17.93
C VAL A 8 -1.08 2.28 -18.06
N GLN A 9 0.00 2.87 -17.52
CA GLN A 9 0.22 4.31 -17.60
C GLN A 9 0.35 4.78 -19.05
N ARG A 10 1.02 4.00 -19.89
CA ARG A 10 1.16 4.32 -21.32
C ARG A 10 -0.17 4.18 -22.07
N ILE A 11 -0.94 3.13 -21.77
CA ILE A 11 -2.26 2.91 -22.40
C ILE A 11 -3.16 4.13 -22.18
N TYR A 12 -3.16 4.67 -20.96
CA TYR A 12 -3.99 5.83 -20.61
C TYR A 12 -3.28 7.16 -20.80
N ASN A 13 -2.07 7.14 -21.36
CA ASN A 13 -1.29 8.35 -21.67
C ASN A 13 -1.00 9.18 -20.43
N LYS A 14 -0.70 8.53 -19.30
CA LYS A 14 -0.46 9.17 -18.00
C LYS A 14 0.90 8.77 -17.44
N THR A 15 1.95 9.15 -18.13
CA THR A 15 3.33 8.83 -17.78
C THR A 15 4.05 9.93 -17.03
N SER A 16 3.45 11.12 -16.93
CA SER A 16 4.01 12.25 -16.18
C SER A 16 3.67 12.12 -14.68
N CYS A 17 4.39 12.85 -13.84
CA CYS A 17 4.17 12.88 -12.39
C CYS A 17 4.54 11.55 -11.70
N LYS A 18 3.97 11.32 -10.54
CA LYS A 18 4.29 10.15 -9.71
C LYS A 18 3.94 8.85 -10.41
N ARG A 19 4.89 7.94 -10.47
CA ARG A 19 4.71 6.64 -11.12
C ARG A 19 4.23 5.56 -10.17
N VAL A 20 4.49 5.73 -8.88
CA VAL A 20 4.06 4.78 -7.85
C VAL A 20 3.65 5.52 -6.59
N ILE A 21 2.79 4.89 -5.82
CA ILE A 21 2.46 5.33 -4.47
C ILE A 21 2.98 4.26 -3.52
N HIS A 22 3.72 4.67 -2.50
CA HIS A 22 4.28 3.76 -1.51
C HIS A 22 3.58 3.98 -0.18
N CYS A 23 3.07 2.91 0.40
CA CYS A 23 2.42 2.93 1.71
C CYS A 23 3.06 1.89 2.61
N ILE A 24 3.08 2.17 3.91
CA ILE A 24 3.58 1.23 4.91
C ILE A 24 2.51 1.03 5.97
N LEU A 25 2.20 -0.22 6.24
CA LEU A 25 1.30 -0.62 7.33
C LEU A 25 2.13 -1.33 8.38
N SER A 26 2.26 -0.74 9.56
CA SER A 26 3.06 -1.28 10.65
C SER A 26 2.18 -1.94 11.69
N PHE A 27 2.67 -3.01 12.29
CA PHE A 27 1.98 -3.76 13.33
C PHE A 27 2.71 -3.61 14.66
N SER A 28 1.98 -3.76 15.75
CA SER A 28 2.55 -3.73 17.08
C SER A 28 3.62 -4.81 17.24
N LYS A 29 4.72 -4.48 17.91
CA LYS A 29 5.80 -5.43 18.19
C LYS A 29 5.30 -6.62 19.02
N GLU A 30 4.28 -6.39 19.83
CA GLU A 30 3.71 -7.42 20.71
C GLU A 30 2.77 -8.35 19.96
N GLU A 31 2.24 -7.92 18.82
CA GLU A 31 1.39 -8.75 17.99
C GLU A 31 2.24 -9.55 17.01
N ARG A 32 2.22 -10.84 17.20
CA ARG A 32 2.93 -11.75 16.30
C ARG A 32 1.89 -12.59 15.55
N HIS A 33 1.94 -12.50 14.25
CA HIS A 33 1.07 -13.27 13.36
C HIS A 33 1.93 -14.16 12.46
N SER A 34 1.32 -15.20 11.91
CA SER A 34 2.01 -16.02 10.92
C SER A 34 2.21 -15.21 9.63
N PRO A 35 3.21 -15.56 8.78
CA PRO A 35 3.36 -14.92 7.48
C PRO A 35 2.08 -14.97 6.65
N LYS A 36 1.35 -16.07 6.71
CA LYS A 36 0.08 -16.23 6.00
C LYS A 36 -0.96 -15.22 6.47
N GLN A 37 -1.00 -14.95 7.77
CA GLN A 37 -1.93 -13.98 8.34
C GLN A 37 -1.58 -12.56 7.90
N TYR A 38 -0.29 -12.22 7.85
CA TYR A 38 0.15 -10.92 7.35
C TYR A 38 -0.19 -10.72 5.88
N LEU A 39 -0.07 -11.78 5.06
CA LEU A 39 -0.49 -11.71 3.65
C LEU A 39 -1.98 -11.41 3.55
N ARG A 40 -2.78 -12.05 4.38
CA ARG A 40 -4.22 -11.77 4.44
C ARG A 40 -4.48 -10.31 4.78
N TYR A 41 -3.76 -9.76 5.74
CA TYR A 41 -3.89 -8.36 6.14
C TYR A 41 -3.51 -7.43 4.98
N GLY A 42 -2.49 -7.79 4.20
CA GLY A 42 -2.14 -7.02 3.02
C GLY A 42 -3.29 -6.92 2.02
N TYR A 43 -3.93 -8.04 1.73
CA TYR A 43 -5.10 -8.04 0.84
C TYR A 43 -6.28 -7.28 1.44
N MET A 44 -6.50 -7.39 2.74
CA MET A 44 -7.54 -6.62 3.42
C MET A 44 -7.30 -5.12 3.32
N PHE A 45 -6.04 -4.69 3.48
CA PHE A 45 -5.68 -3.28 3.33
C PHE A 45 -6.02 -2.79 1.92
N MET A 46 -5.65 -3.56 0.91
CA MET A 46 -5.89 -3.18 -0.48
C MET A 46 -7.38 -3.20 -0.86
N GLY A 47 -8.22 -3.85 -0.05
CA GLY A 47 -9.66 -3.84 -0.24
C GLY A 47 -10.30 -2.45 -0.13
N PHE A 48 -9.59 -1.49 0.45
CA PHE A 48 -10.05 -0.10 0.48
C PHE A 48 -10.07 0.54 -0.92
N PHE A 49 -9.18 0.11 -1.79
CA PHE A 49 -8.99 0.74 -3.09
C PHE A 49 -9.94 0.15 -4.13
N GLU A 50 -10.23 0.95 -5.18
CA GLU A 50 -11.16 0.53 -6.22
C GLU A 50 -10.66 -0.69 -7.00
N PRO A 51 -11.59 -1.51 -7.54
CA PRO A 51 -11.20 -2.57 -8.48
C PRO A 51 -10.40 -2.01 -9.64
N GLY A 52 -9.40 -2.75 -10.08
CA GLY A 52 -8.48 -2.30 -11.13
C GLY A 52 -7.22 -1.64 -10.61
N THR A 53 -7.12 -1.43 -9.29
CA THR A 53 -5.89 -0.92 -8.67
C THR A 53 -4.83 -2.01 -8.70
N GLN A 54 -3.71 -1.75 -9.38
CA GLN A 54 -2.56 -2.66 -9.42
C GLN A 54 -1.64 -2.36 -8.25
N TYR A 55 -1.14 -3.43 -7.62
CA TYR A 55 -0.26 -3.28 -6.46
C TYR A 55 0.61 -4.51 -6.27
N ILE A 56 1.71 -4.32 -5.54
CA ILE A 56 2.48 -5.41 -4.94
C ILE A 56 2.74 -5.03 -3.50
N PHE A 57 2.96 -6.02 -2.65
CA PHE A 57 3.36 -5.76 -1.28
C PHE A 57 4.34 -6.81 -0.79
N ALA A 58 5.13 -6.43 0.22
CA ALA A 58 6.11 -7.30 0.84
C ALA A 58 6.10 -7.12 2.35
N LEU A 59 6.22 -8.23 3.07
CA LEU A 59 6.32 -8.24 4.52
C LEU A 59 7.78 -8.11 4.95
N HIS A 60 8.04 -7.21 5.88
CA HIS A 60 9.36 -7.05 6.49
C HIS A 60 9.24 -7.30 7.99
N VAL A 61 10.07 -8.21 8.51
CA VAL A 61 10.13 -8.54 9.93
C VAL A 61 11.51 -8.32 10.51
N LYS A 62 12.49 -7.97 9.67
CA LYS A 62 13.87 -7.69 10.06
C LYS A 62 14.33 -6.41 9.38
N ASP A 63 15.24 -5.69 10.07
CA ASP A 63 15.86 -4.51 9.49
C ASP A 63 16.98 -4.90 8.50
N ASN A 64 17.67 -3.90 7.96
CA ASN A 64 18.75 -4.13 6.99
C ASN A 64 19.98 -4.84 7.59
N PHE A 65 20.05 -4.92 8.91
CA PHE A 65 21.16 -5.57 9.63
C PHE A 65 20.77 -6.95 10.15
N GLY A 66 19.58 -7.44 9.82
CA GLY A 66 19.10 -8.75 10.26
C GLY A 66 18.48 -8.76 11.65
N ASN A 67 18.39 -7.62 12.32
CA ASN A 67 17.77 -7.54 13.64
C ASN A 67 16.25 -7.50 13.51
N SER A 68 15.56 -8.07 14.51
CA SER A 68 14.10 -8.02 14.54
C SER A 68 13.61 -6.58 14.60
N CYS A 69 12.61 -6.27 13.80
CA CYS A 69 11.94 -4.97 13.84
C CYS A 69 10.44 -5.17 13.97
N TYR A 70 9.71 -4.08 14.11
CA TYR A 70 8.25 -4.16 14.07
C TYR A 70 7.82 -4.71 12.71
N PRO A 71 6.98 -5.75 12.70
CA PRO A 71 6.47 -6.25 11.41
C PRO A 71 5.75 -5.14 10.67
N HIS A 72 6.06 -5.02 9.39
CA HIS A 72 5.40 -4.01 8.56
C HIS A 72 5.30 -4.51 7.13
N ILE A 73 4.28 -4.01 6.44
CA ILE A 73 4.04 -4.35 5.04
C ILE A 73 4.25 -3.10 4.21
N HIS A 74 5.10 -3.21 3.19
CA HIS A 74 5.29 -2.18 2.19
C HIS A 74 4.39 -2.45 1.01
N PHE A 75 3.61 -1.45 0.60
CA PHE A 75 2.76 -1.52 -0.58
C PHE A 75 3.30 -0.58 -1.65
N VAL A 76 3.38 -1.08 -2.86
CA VAL A 76 3.69 -0.27 -4.03
C VAL A 76 2.47 -0.33 -4.93
N ILE A 77 1.84 0.82 -5.17
CA ILE A 77 0.54 0.91 -5.81
C ILE A 77 0.69 1.76 -7.08
N ASN A 78 0.11 1.26 -8.18
CA ASN A 78 0.02 2.05 -9.41
C ASN A 78 -1.04 3.13 -9.22
N PRO A 79 -0.69 4.42 -9.36
CA PRO A 79 -1.67 5.49 -9.21
C PRO A 79 -2.71 5.51 -10.32
N ILE A 80 -2.47 4.83 -11.45
CA ILE A 80 -3.42 4.78 -12.57
C ILE A 80 -4.18 3.47 -12.51
N ASN A 81 -5.52 3.57 -12.38
CA ASN A 81 -6.39 2.41 -12.34
C ASN A 81 -6.39 1.70 -13.70
N SER A 82 -6.21 0.39 -13.70
CA SER A 82 -6.09 -0.39 -14.95
C SER A 82 -7.42 -0.53 -15.68
N ILE A 83 -8.54 -0.34 -15.00
CA ILE A 83 -9.87 -0.45 -15.61
C ILE A 83 -10.37 0.90 -16.06
N THR A 84 -10.27 1.92 -15.20
CA THR A 84 -10.88 3.23 -15.44
C THR A 84 -9.93 4.25 -16.04
N GLY A 85 -8.63 4.03 -15.91
CA GLY A 85 -7.61 5.02 -16.29
C GLY A 85 -7.54 6.23 -15.38
N LYS A 86 -8.32 6.28 -14.33
CA LYS A 86 -8.33 7.42 -13.40
C LYS A 86 -7.11 7.37 -12.49
N ARG A 87 -6.62 8.55 -12.13
CA ARG A 87 -5.50 8.70 -11.22
C ARG A 87 -5.99 8.64 -9.78
N LEU A 88 -5.34 7.81 -8.98
CA LEU A 88 -5.52 7.79 -7.53
C LEU A 88 -4.75 8.95 -6.93
N SER A 89 -5.42 9.78 -6.16
CA SER A 89 -4.80 10.86 -5.41
C SER A 89 -5.10 10.67 -3.93
N ILE A 90 -4.05 10.54 -3.12
CA ILE A 90 -4.23 10.37 -1.68
C ILE A 90 -4.14 11.75 -1.03
N ASP A 91 -5.26 12.46 -0.99
CA ASP A 91 -5.40 13.74 -0.33
C ASP A 91 -5.79 13.55 1.15
N LYS A 92 -6.01 14.65 1.85
CA LYS A 92 -6.38 14.61 3.27
C LYS A 92 -7.68 13.86 3.53
N THR A 93 -8.66 14.05 2.66
CA THR A 93 -9.96 13.39 2.78
C THR A 93 -9.82 11.88 2.62
N MET A 94 -9.07 11.46 1.62
CA MET A 94 -8.83 10.04 1.39
C MET A 94 -8.03 9.41 2.52
N LEU A 95 -7.02 10.11 3.02
CA LEU A 95 -6.25 9.65 4.18
C LEU A 95 -7.14 9.46 5.40
N TYR A 96 -8.06 10.37 5.64
CA TYR A 96 -9.01 10.24 6.74
C TYR A 96 -9.83 8.95 6.60
N PHE A 97 -10.41 8.71 5.44
CA PHE A 97 -11.20 7.50 5.21
C PHE A 97 -10.36 6.23 5.27
N LEU A 98 -9.13 6.29 4.80
CA LEU A 98 -8.22 5.15 4.88
C LEU A 98 -7.88 4.81 6.33
N HIS A 99 -7.59 5.81 7.16
CA HIS A 99 -7.35 5.60 8.58
C HIS A 99 -8.58 5.02 9.29
N GLU A 100 -9.76 5.52 8.96
CA GLU A 100 -11.01 4.97 9.49
C GLU A 100 -11.20 3.50 9.10
N TYR A 101 -10.92 3.17 7.85
CA TYR A 101 -10.99 1.80 7.34
C TYR A 101 -10.02 0.88 8.09
N ILE A 102 -8.78 1.33 8.25
CA ILE A 102 -7.74 0.56 8.94
C ILE A 102 -8.12 0.32 10.41
N ASN A 103 -8.58 1.37 11.09
CA ASN A 103 -9.00 1.25 12.48
C ASN A 103 -10.15 0.25 12.63
N ARG A 104 -11.04 0.21 11.66
CA ARG A 104 -12.20 -0.70 11.68
C ARG A 104 -11.79 -2.15 11.47
N ILE A 105 -10.91 -2.43 10.51
CA ILE A 105 -10.54 -3.80 10.16
C ILE A 105 -9.43 -4.37 11.05
N PHE A 106 -8.58 -3.52 11.62
CA PHE A 106 -7.44 -3.95 12.45
C PHE A 106 -7.58 -3.58 13.92
N GLU A 107 -8.72 -3.04 14.32
CA GLU A 107 -9.04 -2.72 15.73
C GLU A 107 -8.01 -1.82 16.42
N GLY A 108 -7.38 -0.93 15.67
CA GLY A 108 -6.44 0.05 16.23
C GLY A 108 -5.04 -0.48 16.53
N ASN A 109 -4.72 -1.71 16.16
CA ASN A 109 -3.43 -2.33 16.46
C ASN A 109 -2.37 -2.10 15.39
N THR A 110 -2.60 -1.15 14.50
CA THR A 110 -1.69 -0.86 13.39
C THR A 110 -1.38 0.62 13.28
N ASP A 111 -0.31 0.94 12.61
CA ASP A 111 0.07 2.30 12.24
C ASP A 111 0.25 2.37 10.73
N PHE A 112 -0.36 3.37 10.12
CA PHE A 112 -0.32 3.56 8.68
C PHE A 112 0.53 4.78 8.34
N LYS A 113 1.45 4.59 7.38
CA LYS A 113 2.29 5.66 6.87
C LYS A 113 2.25 5.70 5.36
N ASN A 114 2.22 6.91 4.83
CA ASN A 114 2.21 7.15 3.39
C ASN A 114 3.35 8.12 3.06
N PHE A 115 4.14 7.78 2.05
CA PHE A 115 5.27 8.59 1.61
C PHE A 115 5.17 8.90 0.11
N PRO A 116 4.10 9.56 -0.35
CA PRO A 116 3.89 9.75 -1.78
C PRO A 116 4.98 10.59 -2.46
N GLU A 117 5.60 11.52 -1.74
CA GLU A 117 6.61 12.41 -2.31
C GLU A 117 7.92 11.71 -2.59
N LYS A 118 8.17 10.57 -1.97
CA LYS A 118 9.44 9.86 -2.07
C LYS A 118 9.51 8.88 -3.23
N PHE A 119 8.39 8.65 -3.90
CA PHE A 119 8.27 7.59 -4.90
C PHE A 119 7.77 8.12 -6.22
N VAL A 120 8.44 9.08 -6.67
CA VAL A 120 8.09 9.79 -7.91
C VAL A 120 8.72 9.12 -9.10
#